data_3e7479ef179230c9905108c5125cdfe6
#
_entry.id   3e7479ef179230c9905108c5125cdfe6
#
_cell.length_a   1.000
_cell.length_b   1.000
_cell.length_c   1.000
_cell.angle_alpha   90.00
_cell.angle_beta   90.00
_cell.angle_gamma   90.00
#
_symmetry.space_group_name_H-M   'P 1'
#
loop_
_entity.id
_entity.type
_entity.pdbx_description
1 polymer ?
#
loop_
_entity_poly.entity_id
_entity_poly.type
_entity_poly.pdbx_seq_one_letter_code
_entity_poly.pdbx_strand_id
1 'polypeptide(L)'
;MLDLSHLFQHMGYAAILVIVLLGNAGVPAPEESVLVLGGYLAWHGRLHLPLVILVGVVSASLGDNLGFWAGRHYGRRAVARLPLPSARVAQAQALIARYGARAVFAARFVPGLRTVAGPLAGSGGLPPLRFFWANLIGAICYVPCPVLAGYGVGYGLGDWVERLRHTVGMKEDLALFAAILALAGVAFIAMARARSRRGAGGAAP
;
A
#
# COMPACT_ATOMS: atom_id res chain seq x y z
N MET A 1 16.66 -26.01 19.13
CA MET A 1 16.58 -25.89 17.67
C MET A 1 15.74 -24.65 17.40
N LEU A 2 16.35 -23.61 16.84
CA LEU A 2 15.58 -22.45 16.37
C LEU A 2 14.74 -22.93 15.20
N ASP A 3 13.42 -22.95 15.39
CA ASP A 3 12.48 -23.41 14.39
C ASP A 3 12.55 -22.46 13.19
N LEU A 4 13.13 -22.93 12.10
CA LEU A 4 13.22 -22.20 10.84
C LEU A 4 11.82 -21.67 10.40
N SER A 5 10.76 -22.39 10.72
CA SER A 5 9.38 -21.97 10.44
C SER A 5 9.00 -20.68 11.17
N HIS A 6 9.37 -20.54 12.45
CA HIS A 6 9.15 -19.30 13.20
C HIS A 6 9.96 -18.13 12.65
N LEU A 7 11.20 -18.37 12.22
CA LEU A 7 12.03 -17.33 11.60
C LEU A 7 11.41 -16.80 10.29
N PHE A 8 10.92 -17.72 9.43
CA PHE A 8 10.23 -17.35 8.18
C PHE A 8 8.93 -16.58 8.44
N GLN A 9 8.16 -16.96 9.46
CA GLN A 9 6.95 -16.24 9.83
C GLN A 9 7.26 -14.81 10.29
N HIS A 10 8.25 -14.65 11.18
CA HIS A 10 8.67 -13.32 11.65
C HIS A 10 9.20 -12.44 10.52
N MET A 11 9.98 -12.99 9.58
CA MET A 11 10.44 -12.27 8.40
C MET A 11 9.29 -11.85 7.49
N GLY A 12 8.25 -12.68 7.34
CA GLY A 12 7.07 -12.35 6.55
C GLY A 12 6.30 -11.15 7.12
N TYR A 13 6.02 -11.16 8.42
CA TYR A 13 5.37 -10.02 9.08
C TYR A 13 6.24 -8.76 9.08
N ALA A 14 7.55 -8.89 9.30
CA ALA A 14 8.48 -7.76 9.23
C ALA A 14 8.53 -7.14 7.83
N ALA A 15 8.52 -7.96 6.78
CA ALA A 15 8.47 -7.49 5.40
C ALA A 15 7.17 -6.72 5.11
N ILE A 16 6.01 -7.25 5.53
CA ILE A 16 4.71 -6.56 5.42
C ILE A 16 4.78 -5.22 6.15
N LEU A 17 5.27 -5.23 7.41
CA LEU A 17 5.36 -4.03 8.24
C LEU A 17 6.20 -2.95 7.55
N VAL A 18 7.42 -3.28 7.13
CA VAL A 18 8.36 -2.30 6.56
C VAL A 18 7.85 -1.77 5.22
N ILE A 19 7.42 -2.66 4.32
CA ILE A 19 7.02 -2.25 2.96
C ILE A 19 5.73 -1.41 2.99
N VAL A 20 4.74 -1.83 3.78
CA VAL A 20 3.47 -1.09 3.92
C VAL A 20 3.68 0.24 4.64
N LEU A 21 4.52 0.28 5.68
CA LEU A 21 4.85 1.51 6.38
C LEU A 21 5.55 2.52 5.46
N LEU A 22 6.57 2.08 4.71
CA LEU A 22 7.31 2.94 3.78
C LEU A 22 6.42 3.41 2.63
N GLY A 23 5.57 2.52 2.08
CA GLY A 23 4.62 2.86 1.03
C GLY A 23 3.67 3.98 1.45
N ASN A 24 3.13 3.91 2.66
CA ASN A 24 2.24 4.94 3.21
C ASN A 24 3.00 6.18 3.72
N ALA A 25 4.30 6.07 4.03
CA ALA A 25 5.13 7.25 4.35
C ALA A 25 5.50 8.10 3.13
N GLY A 26 5.10 7.68 1.90
CA GLY A 26 5.31 8.42 0.66
C GLY A 26 6.39 7.85 -0.25
N VAL A 27 6.98 6.70 0.07
CA VAL A 27 7.88 5.96 -0.82
C VAL A 27 7.01 5.14 -1.80
N PRO A 28 7.27 5.17 -3.11
CA PRO A 28 6.52 4.36 -4.07
C PRO A 28 6.86 2.87 -3.89
N ALA A 29 6.17 2.20 -2.99
CA ALA A 29 6.31 0.78 -2.71
C ALA A 29 5.06 0.02 -3.17
N PRO A 30 5.18 -1.24 -3.63
CA PRO A 30 4.06 -2.06 -4.08
C PRO A 30 3.31 -2.69 -2.90
N GLU A 31 2.84 -1.86 -1.97
CA GLU A 31 2.21 -2.29 -0.71
C GLU A 31 0.95 -3.15 -0.91
N GLU A 32 0.17 -2.86 -1.97
CA GLU A 32 -1.01 -3.67 -2.30
C GLU A 32 -0.64 -5.10 -2.66
N SER A 33 0.42 -5.26 -3.47
CA SER A 33 0.92 -6.58 -3.84
C SER A 33 1.42 -7.35 -2.63
N VAL A 34 2.06 -6.67 -1.68
CA VAL A 34 2.54 -7.28 -0.44
C VAL A 34 1.38 -7.71 0.46
N LEU A 35 0.31 -6.92 0.54
CA LEU A 35 -0.90 -7.29 1.30
C LEU A 35 -1.63 -8.47 0.65
N VAL A 36 -1.75 -8.49 -0.69
CA VAL A 36 -2.31 -9.64 -1.43
C VAL A 36 -1.47 -10.89 -1.21
N LEU A 37 -0.14 -10.77 -1.27
CA LEU A 37 0.77 -11.88 -0.97
C LEU A 37 0.62 -12.37 0.47
N GLY A 38 0.53 -11.46 1.44
CA GLY A 38 0.30 -11.79 2.84
C GLY A 38 -0.99 -12.60 3.02
N GLY A 39 -2.06 -12.23 2.33
CA GLY A 39 -3.32 -12.97 2.30
C GLY A 39 -3.17 -14.36 1.69
N TYR A 40 -2.48 -14.49 0.56
CA TYR A 40 -2.19 -15.79 -0.07
C TYR A 40 -1.35 -16.70 0.84
N LEU A 41 -0.31 -16.15 1.47
CA LEU A 41 0.52 -16.91 2.44
C LEU A 41 -0.28 -17.32 3.68
N ALA A 42 -1.26 -16.53 4.09
CA ALA A 42 -2.17 -16.90 5.17
C ALA A 42 -3.09 -18.06 4.78
N TRP A 43 -3.60 -18.07 3.53
CA TRP A 43 -4.34 -19.23 3.02
C TRP A 43 -3.48 -20.49 2.98
N HIS A 44 -2.21 -20.36 2.63
CA HIS A 44 -1.25 -21.47 2.59
C HIS A 44 -0.81 -21.96 4.00
N GLY A 45 -1.34 -21.36 5.07
CA GLY A 45 -1.02 -21.73 6.46
C GLY A 45 0.37 -21.26 6.95
N ARG A 46 1.09 -20.44 6.15
CA ARG A 46 2.40 -19.90 6.54
C ARG A 46 2.32 -18.66 7.42
N LEU A 47 1.23 -17.90 7.29
CA LEU A 47 0.93 -16.72 8.12
C LEU A 47 -0.48 -16.86 8.72
N HIS A 48 -0.73 -16.15 9.82
CA HIS A 48 -2.06 -16.06 10.41
C HIS A 48 -2.81 -14.86 9.83
N LEU A 49 -3.96 -15.11 9.20
CA LEU A 49 -4.77 -14.07 8.54
C LEU A 49 -5.08 -12.86 9.43
N PRO A 50 -5.52 -13.02 10.70
CA PRO A 50 -5.78 -11.90 11.59
C PRO A 50 -4.52 -11.05 11.86
N LEU A 51 -3.35 -11.71 11.99
CA LEU A 51 -2.08 -11.01 12.22
C LEU A 51 -1.62 -10.25 10.98
N VAL A 52 -1.81 -10.80 9.77
CA VAL A 52 -1.52 -10.09 8.51
C VAL A 52 -2.36 -8.81 8.42
N ILE A 53 -3.65 -8.89 8.72
CA ILE A 53 -4.56 -7.73 8.73
C ILE A 53 -4.11 -6.73 9.80
N LEU A 54 -3.82 -7.19 11.02
CA LEU A 54 -3.41 -6.33 12.12
C LEU A 54 -2.11 -5.58 11.79
N VAL A 55 -1.07 -6.32 11.35
CA VAL A 55 0.22 -5.74 10.96
C VAL A 55 0.03 -4.75 9.81
N GLY A 56 -0.77 -5.10 8.81
CA GLY A 56 -1.10 -4.21 7.69
C GLY A 56 -1.77 -2.91 8.14
N VAL A 57 -2.78 -3.00 9.00
CA VAL A 57 -3.50 -1.82 9.55
C VAL A 57 -2.58 -0.93 10.37
N VAL A 58 -1.79 -1.52 11.25
CA VAL A 58 -0.83 -0.78 12.09
C VAL A 58 0.23 -0.08 11.23
N SER A 59 0.83 -0.82 10.28
CA SER A 59 1.87 -0.28 9.39
C SER A 59 1.35 0.85 8.52
N ALA A 60 0.19 0.65 7.89
CA ALA A 60 -0.44 1.66 7.06
C ALA A 60 -0.78 2.92 7.87
N SER A 61 -1.37 2.72 9.06
CA SER A 61 -1.72 3.82 9.95
C SER A 61 -0.49 4.61 10.42
N LEU A 62 0.59 3.93 10.79
CA LEU A 62 1.85 4.55 11.20
C LEU A 62 2.51 5.31 10.04
N GLY A 63 2.57 4.70 8.85
CA GLY A 63 3.15 5.33 7.65
C GLY A 63 2.45 6.64 7.29
N ASP A 64 1.12 6.65 7.25
CA ASP A 64 0.35 7.86 6.99
C ASP A 64 0.52 8.93 8.09
N ASN A 65 0.63 8.51 9.36
CA ASN A 65 0.91 9.43 10.45
C ASN A 65 2.29 10.08 10.31
N LEU A 66 3.32 9.32 9.89
CA LEU A 66 4.63 9.89 9.59
C LEU A 66 4.53 10.92 8.45
N GLY A 67 3.79 10.59 7.38
CA GLY A 67 3.49 11.52 6.29
C GLY A 67 2.78 12.79 6.76
N PHE A 68 1.78 12.65 7.64
CA PHE A 68 1.05 13.76 8.24
C PHE A 68 1.97 14.68 9.04
N TRP A 69 2.81 14.13 9.92
CA TRP A 69 3.76 14.92 10.70
C TRP A 69 4.84 15.57 9.85
N ALA A 70 5.30 14.88 8.79
CA ALA A 70 6.20 15.48 7.80
C ALA A 70 5.53 16.68 7.12
N GLY A 71 4.28 16.54 6.66
CA GLY A 71 3.50 17.64 6.09
C GLY A 71 3.29 18.80 7.06
N ARG A 72 3.02 18.50 8.32
CA ARG A 72 2.80 19.51 9.36
C ARG A 72 4.08 20.29 9.72
N HIS A 73 5.23 19.61 9.75
CA HIS A 73 6.52 20.22 10.13
C HIS A 73 7.19 20.95 8.96
N TYR A 74 7.19 20.34 7.78
CA TYR A 74 7.87 20.87 6.59
C TYR A 74 6.95 21.62 5.64
N GLY A 75 5.62 21.61 5.85
CA GLY A 75 4.63 22.37 5.11
C GLY A 75 4.77 22.28 3.59
N ARG A 76 4.89 23.42 2.90
CA ARG A 76 5.02 23.48 1.43
C ARG A 76 6.21 22.69 0.89
N ARG A 77 7.31 22.55 1.64
CA ARG A 77 8.49 21.78 1.19
C ARG A 77 8.19 20.28 1.12
N ALA A 78 7.41 19.73 2.05
CA ALA A 78 6.98 18.36 1.99
C ALA A 78 6.02 18.12 0.81
N VAL A 79 5.08 19.04 0.61
CA VAL A 79 4.10 18.98 -0.50
C VAL A 79 4.78 19.07 -1.86
N ALA A 80 5.81 19.93 -2.03
CA ALA A 80 6.55 20.09 -3.28
C ALA A 80 7.33 18.83 -3.70
N ARG A 81 7.61 17.91 -2.76
CA ARG A 81 8.30 16.63 -3.04
C ARG A 81 7.34 15.47 -3.36
N LEU A 82 6.03 15.71 -3.32
CA LEU A 82 5.06 14.66 -3.61
C LEU A 82 5.11 14.26 -5.10
N PRO A 83 5.03 12.98 -5.41
CA PRO A 83 5.12 12.46 -6.79
C PRO A 83 3.79 12.63 -7.54
N LEU A 84 3.17 13.81 -7.45
CA LEU A 84 1.90 14.13 -8.11
C LEU A 84 1.98 15.45 -8.88
N PRO A 85 1.23 15.58 -10.00
CA PRO A 85 1.03 16.82 -10.69
C PRO A 85 0.43 17.90 -9.77
N SER A 86 0.88 19.15 -9.89
CA SER A 86 0.45 20.27 -9.07
C SER A 86 -1.08 20.47 -9.05
N ALA A 87 -1.74 20.23 -10.18
CA ALA A 87 -3.20 20.30 -10.28
C ALA A 87 -3.91 19.27 -9.37
N ARG A 88 -3.40 18.04 -9.26
CA ARG A 88 -3.95 17.02 -8.37
C ARG A 88 -3.69 17.34 -6.90
N VAL A 89 -2.52 17.91 -6.60
CA VAL A 89 -2.20 18.36 -5.25
C VAL A 89 -3.17 19.46 -4.83
N ALA A 90 -3.42 20.46 -5.70
CA ALA A 90 -4.38 21.53 -5.43
C ALA A 90 -5.81 21.01 -5.23
N GLN A 91 -6.27 20.07 -6.07
CA GLN A 91 -7.58 19.43 -5.90
C GLN A 91 -7.69 18.68 -4.57
N ALA A 92 -6.68 17.90 -4.20
CA ALA A 92 -6.66 17.16 -2.94
C ALA A 92 -6.65 18.13 -1.73
N GLN A 93 -5.88 19.22 -1.79
CA GLN A 93 -5.90 20.26 -0.76
C GLN A 93 -7.28 20.90 -0.62
N ALA A 94 -7.94 21.25 -1.73
CA ALA A 94 -9.29 21.81 -1.72
C ALA A 94 -10.30 20.84 -1.09
N LEU A 95 -10.20 19.53 -1.40
CA LEU A 95 -11.07 18.50 -0.81
C LEU A 95 -10.82 18.37 0.70
N ILE A 96 -9.56 18.36 1.14
CA ILE A 96 -9.22 18.28 2.57
C ILE A 96 -9.68 19.55 3.30
N ALA A 97 -9.51 20.73 2.71
CA ALA A 97 -9.98 21.99 3.28
C ALA A 97 -11.51 22.01 3.44
N ARG A 98 -12.25 21.47 2.45
CA ARG A 98 -13.70 21.45 2.45
C ARG A 98 -14.32 20.37 3.34
N TYR A 99 -13.78 19.15 3.32
CA TYR A 99 -14.38 17.97 3.97
C TYR A 99 -13.57 17.46 5.17
N GLY A 100 -12.39 18.03 5.42
CA GLY A 100 -11.55 17.69 6.59
C GLY A 100 -11.19 16.21 6.67
N ALA A 101 -11.45 15.61 7.82
CA ALA A 101 -11.15 14.20 8.11
C ALA A 101 -11.89 13.21 7.17
N ARG A 102 -13.09 13.55 6.68
CA ARG A 102 -13.84 12.72 5.73
C ARG A 102 -13.12 12.61 4.39
N ALA A 103 -12.44 13.67 3.94
CA ALA A 103 -11.62 13.62 2.73
C ALA A 103 -10.41 12.71 2.91
N VAL A 104 -9.78 12.69 4.09
CA VAL A 104 -8.67 11.78 4.41
C VAL A 104 -9.12 10.32 4.33
N PHE A 105 -10.25 9.99 4.93
CA PHE A 105 -10.84 8.65 4.84
C PHE A 105 -11.10 8.24 3.38
N ALA A 106 -11.79 9.10 2.61
CA ALA A 106 -12.15 8.81 1.22
C ALA A 106 -10.91 8.72 0.30
N ALA A 107 -9.88 9.53 0.54
CA ALA A 107 -8.64 9.53 -0.24
C ALA A 107 -7.94 8.16 -0.22
N ARG A 108 -8.13 7.35 0.82
CA ARG A 108 -7.54 6.02 0.95
C ARG A 108 -8.03 5.03 -0.12
N PHE A 109 -9.24 5.22 -0.61
CA PHE A 109 -9.84 4.38 -1.65
C PHE A 109 -9.50 4.86 -3.08
N VAL A 110 -8.80 6.00 -3.20
CA VAL A 110 -8.40 6.55 -4.50
C VAL A 110 -6.92 6.34 -4.72
N PRO A 111 -6.53 5.51 -5.72
CA PRO A 111 -5.12 5.25 -6.01
C PRO A 111 -4.33 6.53 -6.27
N GLY A 112 -3.20 6.69 -5.57
CA GLY A 112 -2.33 7.86 -5.66
C GLY A 112 -2.72 9.06 -4.79
N LEU A 113 -3.97 9.16 -4.29
CA LEU A 113 -4.33 10.18 -3.31
C LEU A 113 -3.98 9.75 -1.89
N ARG A 114 -4.05 8.46 -1.58
CA ARG A 114 -3.77 7.95 -0.23
C ARG A 114 -2.36 8.29 0.25
N THR A 115 -1.33 8.13 -0.59
CA THR A 115 0.07 8.39 -0.23
C THR A 115 0.36 9.86 0.05
N VAL A 116 -0.47 10.75 -0.46
CA VAL A 116 -0.29 12.19 -0.31
C VAL A 116 -1.31 12.82 0.65
N ALA A 117 -2.35 12.11 1.02
CA ALA A 117 -3.39 12.61 1.93
C ALA A 117 -2.82 13.00 3.30
N GLY A 118 -1.88 12.21 3.84
CA GLY A 118 -1.18 12.51 5.09
C GLY A 118 -0.42 13.85 5.03
N PRO A 119 0.58 14.01 4.15
CA PRO A 119 1.30 15.27 4.01
C PRO A 119 0.40 16.47 3.71
N LEU A 120 -0.63 16.30 2.89
CA LEU A 120 -1.56 17.39 2.56
C LEU A 120 -2.44 17.79 3.74
N ALA A 121 -2.95 16.81 4.50
CA ALA A 121 -3.74 17.08 5.70
C ALA A 121 -2.89 17.76 6.79
N GLY A 122 -1.63 17.33 6.96
CA GLY A 122 -0.68 17.93 7.88
C GLY A 122 -0.36 19.38 7.53
N SER A 123 -0.02 19.66 6.27
CA SER A 123 0.28 21.01 5.78
C SER A 123 -0.94 21.93 5.75
N GLY A 124 -2.15 21.36 5.58
CA GLY A 124 -3.42 22.06 5.62
C GLY A 124 -3.95 22.37 7.03
N GLY A 125 -3.19 22.00 8.09
CA GLY A 125 -3.54 22.33 9.47
C GLY A 125 -4.66 21.48 10.09
N LEU A 126 -4.99 20.31 9.52
CA LEU A 126 -5.98 19.40 10.09
C LEU A 126 -5.56 19.00 11.52
N PRO A 127 -6.52 19.00 12.51
CA PRO A 127 -6.20 18.55 13.87
C PRO A 127 -5.69 17.10 13.90
N PRO A 128 -4.57 16.80 14.58
CA PRO A 128 -3.93 15.48 14.57
C PRO A 128 -4.88 14.35 14.99
N LEU A 129 -5.69 14.58 16.00
CA LEU A 129 -6.62 13.56 16.50
C LEU A 129 -7.72 13.22 15.48
N ARG A 130 -8.21 14.23 14.74
CA ARG A 130 -9.20 14.00 13.65
C ARG A 130 -8.56 13.25 12.48
N PHE A 131 -7.32 13.56 12.14
CA PHE A 131 -6.57 12.82 11.15
C PHE A 131 -6.37 11.37 11.58
N PHE A 132 -5.88 11.16 12.81
CA PHE A 132 -5.60 9.82 13.35
C PHE A 132 -6.81 8.87 13.25
N TRP A 133 -7.97 9.32 13.72
CA TRP A 133 -9.17 8.48 13.69
C TRP A 133 -9.67 8.22 12.28
N ALA A 134 -9.69 9.22 11.41
CA ALA A 134 -10.09 9.04 10.00
C ALA A 134 -9.15 8.07 9.27
N ASN A 135 -7.86 8.20 9.53
CA ASN A 135 -6.82 7.36 8.97
C ASN A 135 -6.92 5.91 9.49
N LEU A 136 -7.06 5.73 10.79
CA LEU A 136 -7.18 4.41 11.42
C LEU A 136 -8.42 3.67 10.93
N ILE A 137 -9.59 4.32 10.95
CA ILE A 137 -10.84 3.73 10.43
C ILE A 137 -10.69 3.39 8.94
N GLY A 138 -10.09 4.29 8.16
CA GLY A 138 -9.79 4.03 6.75
C GLY A 138 -8.87 2.83 6.56
N ALA A 139 -7.85 2.64 7.42
CA ALA A 139 -6.97 1.49 7.37
C ALA A 139 -7.72 0.19 7.68
N ILE A 140 -8.55 0.20 8.73
CA ILE A 140 -9.36 -0.96 9.12
C ILE A 140 -10.33 -1.38 7.98
N CYS A 141 -10.87 -0.41 7.24
CA CYS A 141 -11.77 -0.70 6.12
C CYS A 141 -11.01 -1.13 4.86
N TYR A 142 -9.85 -0.53 4.59
CA TYR A 142 -9.13 -0.73 3.34
C TYR A 142 -8.24 -1.98 3.35
N VAL A 143 -7.41 -2.17 4.39
CA VAL A 143 -6.38 -3.22 4.44
C VAL A 143 -6.95 -4.65 4.31
N PRO A 144 -8.11 -4.98 4.91
CA PRO A 144 -8.69 -6.31 4.71
C PRO A 144 -9.02 -6.62 3.25
N CYS A 145 -9.36 -5.63 2.42
CA CYS A 145 -9.74 -5.86 1.02
C CYS A 145 -8.65 -6.57 0.20
N PRO A 146 -7.42 -6.05 0.05
CA PRO A 146 -6.35 -6.73 -0.68
C PRO A 146 -5.91 -8.02 0.03
N VAL A 147 -5.91 -8.07 1.37
CA VAL A 147 -5.54 -9.29 2.11
C VAL A 147 -6.56 -10.41 1.85
N LEU A 148 -7.85 -10.13 1.96
CA LEU A 148 -8.90 -11.11 1.68
C LEU A 148 -8.96 -11.47 0.19
N ALA A 149 -8.66 -10.55 -0.71
CA ALA A 149 -8.53 -10.86 -2.13
C ALA A 149 -7.41 -11.88 -2.37
N GLY A 150 -6.23 -11.70 -1.76
CA GLY A 150 -5.12 -12.65 -1.83
C GLY A 150 -5.46 -14.01 -1.22
N TYR A 151 -6.15 -14.00 -0.08
CA TYR A 151 -6.64 -15.21 0.58
C TYR A 151 -7.65 -15.96 -0.32
N GLY A 152 -8.57 -15.23 -0.96
CA GLY A 152 -9.55 -15.78 -1.91
C GLY A 152 -8.93 -16.33 -3.20
N VAL A 153 -7.87 -15.68 -3.71
CA VAL A 153 -7.08 -16.19 -4.84
C VAL A 153 -6.50 -17.57 -4.52
N GLY A 154 -6.07 -17.80 -3.27
CA GLY A 154 -5.63 -19.09 -2.79
C GLY A 154 -6.70 -20.17 -2.96
N TYR A 155 -7.97 -19.89 -2.63
CA TYR A 155 -9.07 -20.83 -2.82
C TYR A 155 -9.42 -21.10 -4.29
N GLY A 156 -9.33 -20.09 -5.17
CA GLY A 156 -9.73 -20.23 -6.58
C GLY A 156 -8.62 -20.74 -7.50
N LEU A 157 -7.38 -20.41 -7.20
CA LEU A 157 -6.23 -20.71 -8.06
C LEU A 157 -5.16 -21.58 -7.38
N GLY A 158 -5.34 -21.93 -6.10
CA GLY A 158 -4.36 -22.66 -5.31
C GLY A 158 -3.91 -23.95 -5.99
N ASP A 159 -4.85 -24.78 -6.43
CA ASP A 159 -4.57 -26.05 -7.11
C ASP A 159 -3.85 -25.85 -8.46
N TRP A 160 -4.13 -24.76 -9.16
CA TRP A 160 -3.48 -24.44 -10.43
C TRP A 160 -2.05 -23.93 -10.23
N VAL A 161 -1.84 -23.09 -9.25
CA VAL A 161 -0.50 -22.62 -8.82
C VAL A 161 0.35 -23.79 -8.33
N GLU A 162 -0.24 -24.72 -7.57
CA GLU A 162 0.42 -25.93 -7.08
C GLU A 162 0.85 -26.85 -8.22
N ARG A 163 0.01 -27.06 -9.25
CA ARG A 163 0.36 -27.84 -10.46
C ARG A 163 1.48 -27.19 -11.27
N LEU A 164 1.45 -25.87 -11.45
CA LEU A 164 2.53 -25.14 -12.11
C LEU A 164 3.86 -25.29 -11.36
N ARG A 165 3.81 -25.22 -10.04
CA ARG A 165 4.94 -25.38 -9.13
C ARG A 165 5.63 -26.75 -9.30
N HIS A 166 4.86 -27.83 -9.35
CA HIS A 166 5.37 -29.18 -9.61
C HIS A 166 6.00 -29.33 -10.99
N THR A 167 5.51 -28.60 -11.98
CA THR A 167 6.00 -28.68 -13.36
C THR A 167 7.33 -27.93 -13.57
N VAL A 168 7.55 -26.86 -12.83
CA VAL A 168 8.71 -25.95 -13.02
C VAL A 168 9.89 -26.28 -12.11
N GLY A 169 9.73 -27.14 -11.08
CA GLY A 169 10.84 -27.63 -10.23
C GLY A 169 11.57 -26.55 -9.44
N MET A 170 10.98 -25.38 -9.24
CA MET A 170 11.63 -24.25 -8.60
C MET A 170 11.53 -24.32 -7.06
N LYS A 171 12.61 -23.94 -6.38
CA LYS A 171 12.61 -23.80 -4.91
C LYS A 171 11.54 -22.78 -4.50
N GLU A 172 10.62 -23.27 -3.72
CA GLU A 172 9.24 -22.82 -3.53
C GLU A 172 9.02 -21.35 -3.19
N ASP A 173 9.89 -20.76 -2.40
CA ASP A 173 9.66 -19.44 -1.81
C ASP A 173 10.21 -18.30 -2.66
N LEU A 174 11.33 -18.54 -3.34
CA LEU A 174 12.03 -17.53 -4.12
C LEU A 174 11.33 -17.25 -5.46
N ALA A 175 10.72 -18.27 -6.05
CA ALA A 175 10.03 -18.16 -7.33
C ALA A 175 8.68 -17.44 -7.20
N LEU A 176 7.93 -17.76 -6.15
CA LEU A 176 6.66 -17.07 -5.86
C LEU A 176 6.92 -15.60 -5.54
N PHE A 177 7.96 -15.32 -4.74
CA PHE A 177 8.38 -13.97 -4.40
C PHE A 177 8.88 -13.20 -5.64
N ALA A 178 9.68 -13.85 -6.50
CA ALA A 178 10.16 -13.26 -7.74
C ALA A 178 9.03 -13.03 -8.76
N ALA A 179 8.08 -13.96 -8.89
CA ALA A 179 6.92 -13.81 -9.78
C ALA A 179 6.00 -12.66 -9.34
N ILE A 180 5.77 -12.50 -8.04
CA ILE A 180 4.95 -11.41 -7.51
C ILE A 180 5.67 -10.07 -7.62
N LEU A 181 6.99 -10.03 -7.36
CA LEU A 181 7.79 -8.83 -7.60
C LEU A 181 7.83 -8.47 -9.09
N ALA A 182 7.93 -9.47 -9.98
CA ALA A 182 7.89 -9.25 -11.41
C ALA A 182 6.52 -8.72 -11.87
N LEU A 183 5.42 -9.31 -11.40
CA LEU A 183 4.06 -8.83 -11.66
C LEU A 183 3.83 -7.42 -11.12
N ALA A 184 4.28 -7.14 -9.90
CA ALA A 184 4.23 -5.81 -9.31
C ALA A 184 5.09 -4.80 -10.09
N GLY A 185 6.27 -5.22 -10.54
CA GLY A 185 7.16 -4.43 -11.39
C GLY A 185 6.56 -4.14 -12.76
N VAL A 186 5.97 -5.16 -13.41
CA VAL A 186 5.28 -5.01 -14.69
C VAL A 186 4.05 -4.09 -14.57
N ALA A 187 3.25 -4.26 -13.51
CA ALA A 187 2.11 -3.38 -13.23
C ALA A 187 2.57 -1.94 -12.98
N PHE A 188 3.66 -1.75 -12.25
CA PHE A 188 4.26 -0.43 -12.00
C PHE A 188 4.78 0.20 -13.30
N ILE A 189 5.50 -0.56 -14.14
CA ILE A 189 6.02 -0.07 -15.44
C ILE A 189 4.86 0.22 -16.40
N ALA A 190 3.83 -0.62 -16.43
CA ALA A 190 2.64 -0.39 -17.25
C ALA A 190 1.90 0.88 -16.82
N MET A 191 1.73 1.10 -15.52
CA MET A 191 1.14 2.33 -14.99
C MET A 191 2.00 3.57 -15.26
N ALA A 192 3.33 3.45 -15.13
CA ALA A 192 4.25 4.54 -15.43
C ALA A 192 4.23 4.90 -16.92
N ARG A 193 4.22 3.90 -17.82
CA ARG A 193 4.09 4.10 -19.29
C ARG A 193 2.73 4.65 -19.69
N ALA A 194 1.65 4.22 -19.07
CA ALA A 194 0.32 4.78 -19.32
C ALA A 194 0.22 6.25 -18.88
N ARG A 195 0.94 6.64 -17.83
CA ARG A 195 1.06 8.03 -17.39
C ARG A 195 1.86 8.91 -18.36
N SER A 196 2.99 8.40 -18.89
CA SER A 196 3.81 9.15 -19.85
C SER A 196 3.09 9.41 -21.19
N ARG A 197 2.30 8.45 -21.67
CA ARG A 197 1.49 8.60 -22.89
C ARG A 197 0.34 9.58 -22.75
N ARG A 198 -0.24 9.75 -21.55
CA ARG A 198 -1.29 10.75 -21.30
C ARG A 198 -0.73 12.17 -21.12
N GLY A 199 0.56 12.32 -20.76
CA GLY A 199 1.24 13.61 -20.70
C GLY A 199 1.68 14.16 -22.06
N ALA A 200 1.95 13.27 -23.03
CA ALA A 200 2.40 13.65 -24.37
C ALA A 200 1.24 14.00 -25.34
N GLY A 201 0.02 13.58 -25.04
CA GLY A 201 -1.17 13.85 -25.86
C GLY A 201 -1.91 15.16 -25.56
N GLY A 202 -1.46 15.94 -24.60
CA GLY A 202 -2.08 17.20 -24.18
C GLY A 202 -1.37 18.48 -24.67
N ALA A 203 -0.33 18.34 -25.50
CA ALA A 203 0.38 19.46 -26.10
C ALA A 203 0.25 19.40 -27.64
N ALA A 204 -0.94 19.70 -28.13
CA ALA A 204 -1.14 20.09 -29.51
C ALA A 204 -1.96 21.40 -29.52
N PRO A 205 -1.60 22.37 -30.38
CA PRO A 205 -1.99 23.77 -30.32
C PRO A 205 -3.49 24.03 -30.50
#